data_a9a8886ff505ead4423e9fcec77a3ade
#
_entry.id   a9a8886ff505ead4423e9fcec77a3ade
#
_cell.length_a   1.000
_cell.length_b   1.000
_cell.length_c   1.000
_cell.angle_alpha   90.00
_cell.angle_beta   90.00
_cell.angle_gamma   90.00
#
_symmetry.space_group_name_H-M   'P 1'
#
loop_
_entity.id
_entity.type
_entity.pdbx_description
1 polymer ?
#
loop_
_entity_poly.entity_id
_entity_poly.type
_entity_poly.pdbx_seq_one_letter_code
_entity_poly.pdbx_strand_id
1 'polypeptide(L)'
;FNGVVINADSMQIYDGLPLLTARPTTDEMGDVPHRLYGVLDIGEVCSAARWRDMAVAEIDAARVADRMPVLCGGSGLYIKALMEGLSPIPEIPADIRRSVRAGLETRGVAAMYEDLTARDPVMATRLKPTDRQRISRALEVLAATGRSLADWQAEPPLGPPAGLRFATTCFLPPRDDLYAACDARLRRMVALGAVAEVAEACEIHARHVREGRGDGEESPIMKALGVPHF
;
A
#
# COMPACT_ATOMS: atom_id res chain seq x y z
N PHE A 1 12.92 -18.58 18.59
CA PHE A 1 11.91 -17.64 19.08
C PHE A 1 10.51 -18.21 18.85
N ASN A 2 9.61 -18.10 19.82
CA ASN A 2 8.19 -18.38 19.62
C ASN A 2 7.53 -17.17 18.97
N GLY A 3 7.69 -17.04 17.63
CA GLY A 3 7.30 -15.86 16.89
C GLY A 3 6.08 -16.06 16.00
N VAL A 4 5.51 -14.93 15.53
CA VAL A 4 4.55 -14.85 14.43
C VAL A 4 5.00 -13.76 13.47
N VAL A 5 5.07 -14.09 12.19
CA VAL A 5 5.43 -13.12 11.13
C VAL A 5 4.18 -12.39 10.69
N ILE A 6 4.24 -11.05 10.65
CA ILE A 6 3.16 -10.17 10.19
C ILE A 6 3.64 -9.41 8.97
N ASN A 7 2.93 -9.53 7.88
CA ASN A 7 3.28 -8.90 6.61
C ASN A 7 3.22 -7.37 6.69
N ALA A 8 4.30 -6.71 6.26
CA ALA A 8 4.39 -5.26 6.05
C ALA A 8 4.74 -4.90 4.59
N ASP A 9 4.31 -5.73 3.65
CA ASP A 9 4.38 -5.45 2.21
C ASP A 9 2.98 -5.19 1.65
N SER A 10 2.82 -4.05 0.95
CA SER A 10 1.53 -3.58 0.45
C SER A 10 0.99 -4.36 -0.75
N MET A 11 1.81 -5.21 -1.38
CA MET A 11 1.37 -6.06 -2.49
C MET A 11 1.09 -7.49 -2.01
N GLN A 12 1.84 -8.00 -1.06
CA GLN A 12 1.66 -9.36 -0.53
C GLN A 12 0.41 -9.52 0.36
N ILE A 13 -0.24 -8.43 0.71
CA ILE A 13 -1.50 -8.47 1.49
C ILE A 13 -2.67 -8.98 0.66
N TYR A 14 -2.60 -8.84 -0.68
CA TYR A 14 -3.65 -9.27 -1.60
C TYR A 14 -3.52 -10.74 -1.98
N ASP A 15 -4.64 -11.40 -2.17
CA ASP A 15 -4.72 -12.68 -2.83
C ASP A 15 -4.85 -12.46 -4.34
N GLY A 16 -4.03 -13.13 -5.15
CA GLY A 16 -4.12 -13.02 -6.61
C GLY A 16 -2.80 -12.94 -7.36
N LEU A 17 -1.72 -12.46 -6.75
CA LEU A 17 -0.39 -12.39 -7.39
C LEU A 17 0.72 -12.98 -6.49
N PRO A 18 0.59 -14.22 -5.98
CA PRO A 18 1.57 -14.79 -5.06
C PRO A 18 2.96 -14.94 -5.68
N LEU A 19 3.08 -15.33 -6.94
CA LEU A 19 4.37 -15.48 -7.61
C LEU A 19 5.02 -14.11 -7.86
N LEU A 20 4.29 -13.19 -8.48
CA LEU A 20 4.84 -11.90 -8.88
C LEU A 20 5.22 -11.04 -7.68
N THR A 21 4.47 -11.11 -6.59
CA THR A 21 4.78 -10.38 -5.35
C THR A 21 5.82 -11.09 -4.49
N ALA A 22 6.27 -12.29 -4.88
CA ALA A 22 7.13 -13.14 -4.07
C ALA A 22 6.57 -13.42 -2.67
N ARG A 23 5.26 -13.62 -2.57
CA ARG A 23 4.63 -14.01 -1.32
C ARG A 23 5.19 -15.38 -0.88
N PRO A 24 5.59 -15.55 0.38
CA PRO A 24 6.13 -16.83 0.84
C PRO A 24 5.09 -17.94 0.66
N THR A 25 5.57 -19.09 0.18
CA THR A 25 4.76 -20.29 0.04
C THR A 25 4.54 -20.97 1.39
N THR A 26 3.57 -21.88 1.48
CA THR A 26 3.34 -22.67 2.70
C THR A 26 4.59 -23.43 3.14
N ASP A 27 5.35 -23.97 2.20
CA ASP A 27 6.60 -24.70 2.49
C ASP A 27 7.68 -23.76 3.06
N GLU A 28 7.79 -22.53 2.53
CA GLU A 28 8.72 -21.53 3.04
C GLU A 28 8.31 -20.99 4.41
N MET A 29 7.02 -20.93 4.69
CA MET A 29 6.50 -20.53 6.01
C MET A 29 6.77 -21.59 7.09
N GLY A 30 6.81 -22.86 6.72
CA GLY A 30 6.99 -23.98 7.65
C GLY A 30 5.98 -23.94 8.81
N ASP A 31 6.46 -24.19 10.02
CA ASP A 31 5.64 -24.19 11.24
C ASP A 31 5.47 -22.78 11.87
N VAL A 32 6.03 -21.74 11.26
CA VAL A 32 5.92 -20.38 11.77
C VAL A 32 4.62 -19.75 11.31
N PRO A 33 3.75 -19.28 12.21
CA PRO A 33 2.54 -18.58 11.79
C PRO A 33 2.86 -17.30 11.03
N HIS A 34 2.24 -17.15 9.86
CA HIS A 34 2.31 -15.96 9.04
C HIS A 34 0.93 -15.29 8.98
N ARG A 35 0.88 -13.98 9.08
CA ARG A 35 -0.34 -13.17 9.13
C ARG A 35 -0.30 -12.05 8.11
N LEU A 36 -1.46 -11.62 7.64
CA LEU A 36 -1.64 -10.55 6.66
C LEU A 36 -1.00 -10.82 5.29
N TYR A 37 -0.84 -12.08 4.92
CA TYR A 37 -0.46 -12.50 3.59
C TYR A 37 -1.69 -13.00 2.83
N GLY A 38 -2.03 -12.41 1.68
CA GLY A 38 -3.15 -12.82 0.85
C GLY A 38 -4.52 -12.80 1.55
N VAL A 39 -4.76 -11.81 2.40
CA VAL A 39 -6.00 -11.70 3.21
C VAL A 39 -7.04 -10.76 2.61
N LEU A 40 -6.68 -10.01 1.57
CA LEU A 40 -7.57 -9.11 0.88
C LEU A 40 -7.81 -9.57 -0.56
N ASP A 41 -9.05 -9.40 -1.00
CA ASP A 41 -9.40 -9.62 -2.39
C ASP A 41 -8.71 -8.59 -3.32
N ILE A 42 -8.46 -8.99 -4.57
CA ILE A 42 -7.84 -8.15 -5.59
C ILE A 42 -8.61 -6.85 -5.86
N GLY A 43 -9.92 -6.82 -5.62
CA GLY A 43 -10.79 -5.65 -5.79
C GLY A 43 -10.78 -4.69 -4.59
N GLU A 44 -10.19 -5.07 -3.47
CA GLU A 44 -10.18 -4.26 -2.27
C GLU A 44 -9.07 -3.20 -2.27
N VAL A 45 -9.28 -2.13 -1.51
CA VAL A 45 -8.26 -1.10 -1.28
C VAL A 45 -7.73 -1.20 0.14
N CYS A 46 -6.42 -1.34 0.29
CA CYS A 46 -5.73 -1.31 1.57
C CYS A 46 -4.98 0.01 1.75
N SER A 47 -5.55 0.92 2.51
CA SER A 47 -4.84 2.13 2.95
C SER A 47 -3.83 1.81 4.06
N ALA A 48 -2.86 2.71 4.27
CA ALA A 48 -1.91 2.55 5.39
C ALA A 48 -2.61 2.56 6.76
N ALA A 49 -3.74 3.25 6.90
CA ALA A 49 -4.56 3.24 8.11
C ALA A 49 -5.21 1.86 8.30
N ARG A 50 -5.88 1.32 7.28
CA ARG A 50 -6.49 -0.01 7.32
C ARG A 50 -5.46 -1.08 7.65
N TRP A 51 -4.30 -1.05 6.97
CA TRP A 51 -3.23 -2.00 7.26
C TRP A 51 -2.74 -1.88 8.71
N ARG A 52 -2.55 -0.64 9.21
CA ARG A 52 -2.13 -0.39 10.59
C ARG A 52 -3.08 -1.03 11.60
N ASP A 53 -4.39 -0.85 11.42
CA ASP A 53 -5.41 -1.41 12.31
C ASP A 53 -5.38 -2.95 12.28
N MET A 54 -5.24 -3.56 11.11
CA MET A 54 -5.06 -5.01 10.95
C MET A 54 -3.77 -5.49 11.62
N ALA A 55 -2.66 -4.78 11.43
CA ALA A 55 -1.37 -5.13 12.03
C ALA A 55 -1.41 -5.04 13.57
N VAL A 56 -2.06 -4.02 14.12
CA VAL A 56 -2.26 -3.86 15.57
C VAL A 56 -3.07 -5.04 16.12
N ALA A 57 -4.14 -5.43 15.47
CA ALA A 57 -4.95 -6.58 15.88
C ALA A 57 -4.13 -7.89 15.91
N GLU A 58 -3.29 -8.12 14.89
CA GLU A 58 -2.41 -9.30 14.87
C GLU A 58 -1.29 -9.24 15.91
N ILE A 59 -0.75 -8.05 16.19
CA ILE A 59 0.24 -7.85 17.29
C ILE A 59 -0.39 -8.17 18.64
N ASP A 60 -1.60 -7.68 18.89
CA ASP A 60 -2.30 -7.93 20.15
C ASP A 60 -2.67 -9.42 20.29
N ALA A 61 -3.12 -10.06 19.24
CA ALA A 61 -3.38 -11.50 19.21
C ALA A 61 -2.10 -12.31 19.49
N ALA A 62 -0.97 -11.92 18.91
CA ALA A 62 0.31 -12.55 19.16
C ALA A 62 0.72 -12.43 20.64
N ARG A 63 0.56 -11.25 21.24
CA ARG A 63 0.87 -11.00 22.67
C ARG A 63 0.00 -11.84 23.60
N VAL A 64 -1.30 -11.94 23.30
CA VAL A 64 -2.21 -12.80 24.08
C VAL A 64 -1.79 -14.27 24.01
N ALA A 65 -1.25 -14.71 22.87
CA ALA A 65 -0.74 -16.07 22.66
C ALA A 65 0.70 -16.30 23.16
N ASP A 66 1.30 -15.34 23.87
CA ASP A 66 2.71 -15.35 24.31
C ASP A 66 3.69 -15.59 23.14
N ARG A 67 3.42 -14.93 22.00
CA ARG A 67 4.27 -14.97 20.82
C ARG A 67 4.88 -13.60 20.52
N MET A 68 6.11 -13.62 20.01
CA MET A 68 6.78 -12.40 19.56
C MET A 68 6.27 -11.99 18.18
N PRO A 69 5.62 -10.82 18.00
CA PRO A 69 5.26 -10.32 16.69
C PRO A 69 6.50 -9.82 15.95
N VAL A 70 6.70 -10.30 14.73
CA VAL A 70 7.80 -9.93 13.85
C VAL A 70 7.22 -9.37 12.55
N LEU A 71 7.33 -8.04 12.36
CA LEU A 71 6.90 -7.42 11.11
C LEU A 71 7.97 -7.62 10.04
N CYS A 72 7.56 -8.13 8.90
CA CYS A 72 8.44 -8.39 7.77
C CYS A 72 7.88 -7.73 6.49
N GLY A 73 8.67 -6.86 5.86
CA GLY A 73 8.27 -6.21 4.61
C GLY A 73 9.06 -4.95 4.31
N GLY A 74 8.72 -4.30 3.18
CA GLY A 74 9.42 -3.13 2.65
C GLY A 74 8.54 -1.90 2.43
N SER A 75 7.26 -1.93 2.78
CA SER A 75 6.36 -0.79 2.56
C SER A 75 6.57 0.27 3.63
N GLY A 76 7.47 1.22 3.35
CA GLY A 76 7.90 2.25 4.30
C GLY A 76 6.75 3.05 4.89
N LEU A 77 5.67 3.31 4.12
CA LEU A 77 4.49 4.00 4.64
C LEU A 77 3.73 3.15 5.69
N TYR A 78 3.67 1.83 5.52
CA TYR A 78 3.07 0.93 6.51
C TYR A 78 3.86 0.94 7.82
N ILE A 79 5.17 0.75 7.70
CA ILE A 79 6.07 0.76 8.86
C ILE A 79 5.99 2.11 9.58
N LYS A 80 6.02 3.22 8.84
CA LYS A 80 5.87 4.56 9.41
C LYS A 80 4.52 4.74 10.11
N ALA A 81 3.43 4.32 9.48
CA ALA A 81 2.08 4.40 10.05
C ALA A 81 1.96 3.66 11.38
N LEU A 82 2.64 2.52 11.53
CA LEU A 82 2.62 1.75 12.77
C LEU A 82 3.54 2.37 13.83
N MET A 83 4.75 2.78 13.47
CA MET A 83 5.77 3.25 14.43
C MET A 83 5.59 4.69 14.87
N GLU A 84 5.12 5.56 13.98
CA GLU A 84 4.98 7.01 14.23
C GLU A 84 3.52 7.44 14.29
N GLY A 85 2.63 6.64 13.71
CA GLY A 85 1.23 7.01 13.49
C GLY A 85 1.03 7.71 12.14
N LEU A 86 -0.20 8.16 11.92
CA LEU A 86 -0.63 8.89 10.74
C LEU A 86 -1.15 10.27 11.15
N SER A 87 -1.04 11.24 10.24
CA SER A 87 -1.71 12.53 10.42
C SER A 87 -3.22 12.31 10.59
N PRO A 88 -3.90 13.08 11.47
CA PRO A 88 -5.31 12.88 11.81
C PRO A 88 -6.26 13.40 10.72
N ILE A 89 -6.00 13.03 9.47
CA ILE A 89 -6.82 13.43 8.32
C ILE A 89 -8.14 12.67 8.37
N PRO A 90 -9.29 13.35 8.31
CA PRO A 90 -10.59 12.68 8.28
C PRO A 90 -10.73 11.74 7.07
N GLU A 91 -11.67 10.82 7.17
CA GLU A 91 -12.03 10.00 6.02
C GLU A 91 -12.57 10.87 4.89
N ILE A 92 -12.05 10.65 3.69
CA ILE A 92 -12.50 11.38 2.51
C ILE A 92 -13.70 10.66 1.89
N PRO A 93 -14.83 11.35 1.70
CA PRO A 93 -16.00 10.77 1.06
C PRO A 93 -15.70 10.20 -0.34
N ALA A 94 -16.32 9.08 -0.67
CA ALA A 94 -16.08 8.37 -1.94
C ALA A 94 -16.47 9.18 -3.18
N ASP A 95 -17.48 10.02 -3.09
CA ASP A 95 -17.91 10.94 -4.15
C ASP A 95 -16.86 12.00 -4.45
N ILE A 96 -16.21 12.55 -3.43
CA ILE A 96 -15.09 13.51 -3.60
C ILE A 96 -13.91 12.80 -4.29
N ARG A 97 -13.55 11.61 -3.87
CA ARG A 97 -12.48 10.83 -4.52
C ARG A 97 -12.81 10.59 -6.00
N ARG A 98 -14.04 10.17 -6.31
CA ARG A 98 -14.48 9.95 -7.70
C ARG A 98 -14.42 11.25 -8.53
N SER A 99 -14.87 12.36 -7.97
CA SER A 99 -14.86 13.66 -8.64
C SER A 99 -13.42 14.12 -8.97
N VAL A 100 -12.50 14.03 -8.02
CA VAL A 100 -11.09 14.40 -8.25
C VAL A 100 -10.46 13.50 -9.31
N ARG A 101 -10.76 12.20 -9.29
CA ARG A 101 -10.28 11.25 -10.30
C ARG A 101 -10.81 11.54 -11.70
N ALA A 102 -12.11 11.74 -11.82
CA ALA A 102 -12.70 12.11 -13.09
C ALA A 102 -12.08 13.40 -13.64
N GLY A 103 -11.80 14.38 -12.77
CA GLY A 103 -11.06 15.57 -13.13
C GLY A 103 -9.66 15.28 -13.66
N LEU A 104 -8.95 14.34 -13.02
CA LEU A 104 -7.61 13.94 -13.45
C LEU A 104 -7.60 13.20 -14.80
N GLU A 105 -8.60 12.39 -15.08
CA GLU A 105 -8.76 11.67 -16.36
C GLU A 105 -9.15 12.61 -17.51
N THR A 106 -10.04 13.56 -17.24
CA THR A 106 -10.58 14.45 -18.27
C THR A 106 -9.69 15.66 -18.56
N ARG A 107 -9.08 16.25 -17.53
CA ARG A 107 -8.30 17.49 -17.61
C ARG A 107 -6.79 17.26 -17.61
N GLY A 108 -6.34 16.08 -17.16
CA GLY A 108 -4.93 15.73 -17.04
C GLY A 108 -4.25 16.32 -15.80
N VAL A 109 -3.05 15.81 -15.51
CA VAL A 109 -2.30 16.17 -14.29
C VAL A 109 -1.88 17.64 -14.25
N ALA A 110 -1.55 18.23 -15.40
CA ALA A 110 -1.11 19.64 -15.48
C ALA A 110 -2.23 20.59 -15.02
N ALA A 111 -3.44 20.45 -15.54
CA ALA A 111 -4.58 21.27 -15.16
C ALA A 111 -4.99 21.06 -13.70
N MET A 112 -4.85 19.84 -13.18
CA MET A 112 -5.10 19.55 -11.75
C MET A 112 -4.02 20.17 -10.86
N TYR A 113 -2.77 20.25 -11.32
CA TYR A 113 -1.71 20.96 -10.60
C TYR A 113 -1.92 22.49 -10.58
N GLU A 114 -2.40 23.07 -11.70
CA GLU A 114 -2.80 24.48 -11.75
C GLU A 114 -3.94 24.77 -10.75
N ASP A 115 -4.96 23.91 -10.71
CA ASP A 115 -6.07 24.02 -9.75
C ASP A 115 -5.57 23.95 -8.30
N LEU A 116 -4.66 23.00 -7.99
CA LEU A 116 -4.02 22.91 -6.68
C LEU A 116 -3.22 24.18 -6.37
N THR A 117 -2.47 24.70 -7.34
CA THR A 117 -1.64 25.90 -7.15
C THR A 117 -2.50 27.13 -6.84
N ALA A 118 -3.65 27.24 -7.47
CA ALA A 118 -4.59 28.35 -7.22
C ALA A 118 -5.28 28.25 -5.85
N ARG A 119 -5.58 27.04 -5.38
CA ARG A 119 -6.37 26.80 -4.16
C ARG A 119 -5.53 26.51 -2.93
N ASP A 120 -4.37 25.90 -3.10
CA ASP A 120 -3.42 25.50 -2.04
C ASP A 120 -1.97 25.66 -2.51
N PRO A 121 -1.49 26.91 -2.64
CA PRO A 121 -0.13 27.18 -3.13
C PRO A 121 0.94 26.59 -2.20
N VAL A 122 0.66 26.47 -0.90
CA VAL A 122 1.60 25.90 0.07
C VAL A 122 1.83 24.42 -0.22
N MET A 123 0.77 23.67 -0.46
CA MET A 123 0.91 22.25 -0.80
C MET A 123 1.48 22.05 -2.20
N ALA A 124 1.09 22.89 -3.18
CA ALA A 124 1.59 22.82 -4.54
C ALA A 124 3.12 22.94 -4.60
N THR A 125 3.73 23.84 -3.82
CA THR A 125 5.21 24.01 -3.80
C THR A 125 5.96 22.78 -3.28
N ARG A 126 5.29 21.88 -2.55
CA ARG A 126 5.87 20.65 -2.01
C ARG A 126 5.81 19.47 -2.98
N LEU A 127 5.06 19.61 -4.08
CA LEU A 127 4.80 18.53 -5.02
C LEU A 127 5.43 18.79 -6.40
N LYS A 128 5.82 17.71 -7.06
CA LYS A 128 6.20 17.81 -8.48
C LYS A 128 4.92 17.96 -9.33
N PRO A 129 4.91 18.81 -10.35
CA PRO A 129 3.74 18.98 -11.24
C PRO A 129 3.27 17.70 -11.96
N THR A 130 4.14 16.69 -12.00
CA THR A 130 3.85 15.38 -12.62
C THR A 130 3.42 14.31 -11.62
N ASP A 131 3.39 14.61 -10.31
CA ASP A 131 3.05 13.63 -9.28
C ASP A 131 1.52 13.49 -9.15
N ARG A 132 0.97 12.73 -10.09
CA ARG A 132 -0.47 12.47 -10.21
C ARG A 132 -1.11 12.05 -8.88
N GLN A 133 -0.49 11.12 -8.18
CA GLN A 133 -1.06 10.54 -6.97
C GLN A 133 -1.11 11.55 -5.80
N ARG A 134 -0.03 12.31 -5.59
CA ARG A 134 0.03 13.28 -4.50
C ARG A 134 -0.80 14.50 -4.78
N ILE A 135 -0.89 14.95 -6.04
CA ILE A 135 -1.78 16.05 -6.46
C ILE A 135 -3.24 15.67 -6.22
N SER A 136 -3.66 14.47 -6.65
CA SER A 136 -5.03 13.99 -6.38
C SER A 136 -5.31 13.96 -4.89
N ARG A 137 -4.41 13.39 -4.09
CA ARG A 137 -4.61 13.33 -2.63
C ARG A 137 -4.71 14.69 -1.98
N ALA A 138 -3.91 15.66 -2.39
CA ALA A 138 -3.99 17.03 -1.89
C ALA A 138 -5.34 17.68 -2.20
N LEU A 139 -5.82 17.54 -3.43
CA LEU A 139 -7.12 18.05 -3.85
C LEU A 139 -8.30 17.36 -3.17
N GLU A 140 -8.22 16.05 -2.97
CA GLU A 140 -9.23 15.28 -2.21
C GLU A 140 -9.37 15.80 -0.78
N VAL A 141 -8.24 15.95 -0.07
CA VAL A 141 -8.23 16.45 1.31
C VAL A 141 -8.75 17.87 1.36
N LEU A 142 -8.29 18.73 0.47
CA LEU A 142 -8.75 20.13 0.40
C LEU A 142 -10.25 20.22 0.11
N ALA A 143 -10.75 19.41 -0.83
CA ALA A 143 -12.17 19.42 -1.18
C ALA A 143 -13.07 18.87 -0.06
N ALA A 144 -12.60 17.86 0.67
CA ALA A 144 -13.36 17.25 1.74
C ALA A 144 -13.37 18.06 3.04
N THR A 145 -12.26 18.75 3.34
CA THR A 145 -12.06 19.37 4.66
C THR A 145 -11.98 20.88 4.62
N GLY A 146 -11.82 21.48 3.45
CA GLY A 146 -11.51 22.91 3.30
C GLY A 146 -10.14 23.31 3.81
N ARG A 147 -9.29 22.35 4.23
CA ARG A 147 -7.99 22.58 4.85
C ARG A 147 -6.87 21.92 4.05
N SER A 148 -5.72 22.58 3.97
CA SER A 148 -4.54 22.04 3.27
C SER A 148 -4.08 20.70 3.84
N LEU A 149 -3.67 19.79 2.95
CA LEU A 149 -2.97 18.57 3.36
C LEU A 149 -1.67 18.91 4.12
N ALA A 150 -1.02 20.03 3.78
CA ALA A 150 0.18 20.49 4.48
C ALA A 150 -0.09 20.82 5.96
N ASP A 151 -1.25 21.40 6.27
CA ASP A 151 -1.65 21.72 7.64
C ASP A 151 -1.96 20.48 8.46
N TRP A 152 -2.65 19.50 7.84
CA TRP A 152 -2.88 18.20 8.48
C TRP A 152 -1.58 17.45 8.77
N GLN A 153 -0.61 17.54 7.86
CA GLN A 153 0.71 16.91 8.04
C GLN A 153 1.58 17.61 9.08
N ALA A 154 1.30 18.86 9.40
CA ALA A 154 1.98 19.60 10.46
C ALA A 154 1.45 19.26 11.85
N GLU A 155 0.26 18.68 11.96
CA GLU A 155 -0.26 18.20 13.23
C GLU A 155 0.52 16.99 13.73
N PRO A 156 0.64 16.83 15.06
CA PRO A 156 1.23 15.64 15.64
C PRO A 156 0.51 14.38 15.14
N PRO A 157 1.24 13.36 14.69
CA PRO A 157 0.61 12.10 14.31
C PRO A 157 -0.04 11.43 15.53
N LEU A 158 -0.99 10.54 15.29
CA LEU A 158 -1.70 9.79 16.35
C LEU A 158 -0.78 8.94 17.24
N GLY A 159 0.50 8.84 16.89
CA GLY A 159 1.50 8.07 17.62
C GLY A 159 1.41 6.56 17.40
N PRO A 160 2.39 5.83 17.93
CA PRO A 160 2.37 4.37 17.91
C PRO A 160 1.28 3.83 18.85
N PRO A 161 0.84 2.57 18.66
CA PRO A 161 -0.02 1.91 19.62
C PRO A 161 0.62 1.87 21.02
N ALA A 162 -0.18 2.10 22.04
CA ALA A 162 0.32 2.16 23.42
C ALA A 162 1.01 0.86 23.86
N GLY A 163 2.12 0.99 24.58
CA GLY A 163 2.84 -0.14 25.16
C GLY A 163 3.69 -0.95 24.17
N LEU A 164 3.84 -0.51 22.92
CA LEU A 164 4.75 -1.11 21.94
C LEU A 164 6.13 -0.41 21.97
N ARG A 165 7.17 -1.24 21.86
CA ARG A 165 8.54 -0.80 21.56
C ARG A 165 9.03 -1.57 20.36
N PHE A 166 9.63 -0.88 19.42
CA PHE A 166 10.12 -1.47 18.17
C PHE A 166 11.63 -1.64 18.21
N ALA A 167 12.11 -2.83 17.83
CA ALA A 167 13.49 -3.06 17.45
C ALA A 167 13.52 -3.27 15.94
N THR A 168 14.30 -2.45 15.23
CA THR A 168 14.33 -2.47 13.76
C THR A 168 15.66 -2.99 13.27
N THR A 169 15.61 -3.95 12.33
CA THR A 169 16.76 -4.44 11.58
C THR A 169 16.54 -4.16 10.10
N CYS A 170 17.50 -3.50 9.46
CA CYS A 170 17.46 -3.20 8.04
C CYS A 170 18.51 -4.03 7.30
N PHE A 171 18.07 -4.78 6.28
CA PHE A 171 18.96 -5.54 5.41
C PHE A 171 19.31 -4.70 4.19
N LEU A 172 20.58 -4.36 4.05
CA LEU A 172 21.12 -3.56 2.95
C LEU A 172 22.26 -4.33 2.27
N PRO A 173 21.95 -5.29 1.39
CA PRO A 173 22.98 -6.02 0.65
C PRO A 173 23.72 -5.08 -0.31
N PRO A 174 24.94 -5.43 -0.74
CA PRO A 174 25.62 -4.74 -1.82
C PRO A 174 24.73 -4.65 -3.06
N ARG A 175 24.79 -3.52 -3.77
CA ARG A 175 23.86 -3.24 -4.88
C ARG A 175 23.97 -4.26 -6.01
N ASP A 176 25.17 -4.72 -6.32
CA ASP A 176 25.39 -5.70 -7.39
C ASP A 176 24.78 -7.07 -7.03
N ASP A 177 24.93 -7.50 -5.78
CA ASP A 177 24.31 -8.73 -5.28
C ASP A 177 22.77 -8.62 -5.31
N LEU A 178 22.24 -7.44 -4.93
CA LEU A 178 20.80 -7.18 -4.99
C LEU A 178 20.27 -7.25 -6.43
N TYR A 179 20.95 -6.65 -7.39
CA TYR A 179 20.53 -6.69 -8.79
C TYR A 179 20.58 -8.10 -9.35
N ALA A 180 21.68 -8.83 -9.09
CA ALA A 180 21.79 -10.24 -9.51
C ALA A 180 20.67 -11.11 -8.91
N ALA A 181 20.34 -10.90 -7.64
CA ALA A 181 19.25 -11.61 -6.97
C ALA A 181 17.87 -11.25 -7.57
N CYS A 182 17.62 -9.97 -7.87
CA CYS A 182 16.39 -9.51 -8.52
C CYS A 182 16.22 -10.14 -9.91
N ASP A 183 17.26 -10.13 -10.72
CA ASP A 183 17.25 -10.73 -12.06
C ASP A 183 17.00 -12.24 -12.02
N ALA A 184 17.69 -12.94 -11.13
CA ALA A 184 17.50 -14.38 -10.95
C ALA A 184 16.08 -14.71 -10.48
N ARG A 185 15.55 -13.91 -9.56
CA ARG A 185 14.18 -14.03 -9.05
C ARG A 185 13.16 -13.83 -10.16
N LEU A 186 13.28 -12.76 -10.96
CA LEU A 186 12.36 -12.49 -12.06
C LEU A 186 12.33 -13.63 -13.08
N ARG A 187 13.50 -14.13 -13.48
CA ARG A 187 13.59 -15.28 -14.41
C ARG A 187 12.88 -16.53 -13.84
N ARG A 188 13.04 -16.78 -12.55
CA ARG A 188 12.37 -17.88 -11.86
C ARG A 188 10.85 -17.68 -11.81
N MET A 189 10.37 -16.47 -11.49
CA MET A 189 8.94 -16.14 -11.48
C MET A 189 8.30 -16.38 -12.85
N VAL A 190 8.93 -15.93 -13.93
CA VAL A 190 8.46 -16.14 -15.30
C VAL A 190 8.42 -17.65 -15.61
N ALA A 191 9.46 -18.40 -15.27
CA ALA A 191 9.50 -19.84 -15.49
C ALA A 191 8.43 -20.62 -14.68
N LEU A 192 8.01 -20.09 -13.54
CA LEU A 192 6.95 -20.64 -12.69
C LEU A 192 5.54 -20.20 -13.10
N GLY A 193 5.39 -19.34 -14.11
CA GLY A 193 4.09 -18.95 -14.64
C GLY A 193 3.58 -17.57 -14.22
N ALA A 194 4.43 -16.66 -13.76
CA ALA A 194 4.02 -15.33 -13.34
C ALA A 194 3.27 -14.54 -14.43
N VAL A 195 3.56 -14.79 -15.72
CA VAL A 195 2.83 -14.16 -16.84
C VAL A 195 1.37 -14.63 -16.89
N ALA A 196 1.14 -15.93 -16.70
CA ALA A 196 -0.22 -16.49 -16.65
C ALA A 196 -0.98 -15.99 -15.42
N GLU A 197 -0.30 -15.89 -14.25
CA GLU A 197 -0.86 -15.33 -13.03
C GLU A 197 -1.32 -13.87 -13.24
N VAL A 198 -0.52 -13.04 -13.90
CA VAL A 198 -0.90 -11.66 -14.23
C VAL A 198 -2.10 -11.60 -15.16
N ALA A 199 -2.13 -12.44 -16.20
CA ALA A 199 -3.26 -12.50 -17.14
C ALA A 199 -4.57 -12.86 -16.40
N GLU A 200 -4.54 -13.84 -15.50
CA GLU A 200 -5.69 -14.22 -14.68
C GLU A 200 -6.12 -13.07 -13.74
N ALA A 201 -5.17 -12.42 -13.08
CA ALA A 201 -5.46 -11.27 -12.22
C ALA A 201 -6.12 -10.11 -13.00
N CYS A 202 -5.67 -9.84 -14.23
CA CYS A 202 -6.30 -8.86 -15.13
C CYS A 202 -7.74 -9.23 -15.47
N GLU A 203 -8.02 -10.50 -15.75
CA GLU A 203 -9.38 -10.99 -16.03
C GLU A 203 -10.30 -10.85 -14.82
N ILE A 204 -9.81 -11.22 -13.63
CA ILE A 204 -10.55 -11.06 -12.37
C ILE A 204 -10.84 -9.58 -12.13
N HIS A 205 -9.85 -8.72 -12.24
CA HIS A 205 -10.02 -7.27 -12.07
C HIS A 205 -11.05 -6.71 -13.07
N ALA A 206 -10.94 -7.05 -14.36
CA ALA A 206 -11.90 -6.64 -15.38
C ALA A 206 -13.33 -7.12 -15.09
N ARG A 207 -13.48 -8.30 -14.49
CA ARG A 207 -14.78 -8.81 -14.02
C ARG A 207 -15.32 -7.97 -12.88
N HIS A 208 -14.52 -7.68 -11.85
CA HIS A 208 -14.93 -6.84 -10.72
C HIS A 208 -15.40 -5.46 -11.18
N VAL A 209 -14.67 -4.83 -12.10
CA VAL A 209 -15.07 -3.55 -12.69
C VAL A 209 -16.43 -3.64 -13.39
N ARG A 210 -16.67 -4.70 -14.19
CA ARG A 210 -17.97 -4.90 -14.86
C ARG A 210 -19.12 -5.15 -13.90
N GLU A 211 -18.86 -5.82 -12.79
CA GLU A 211 -19.86 -6.15 -11.76
C GLU A 211 -20.06 -5.02 -10.75
N GLY A 212 -19.36 -3.89 -10.91
CA GLY A 212 -19.40 -2.77 -9.97
C GLY A 212 -18.88 -3.13 -8.57
N ARG A 213 -18.08 -4.17 -8.48
CA ARG A 213 -17.40 -4.55 -7.23
C ARG A 213 -16.15 -3.69 -7.05
N GLY A 214 -16.02 -3.09 -5.88
CA GLY A 214 -14.96 -2.14 -5.54
C GLY A 214 -15.42 -0.69 -5.62
N ASP A 215 -14.62 0.19 -5.06
CA ASP A 215 -14.90 1.64 -4.93
C ASP A 215 -14.67 2.42 -6.26
N GLY A 216 -14.59 1.72 -7.41
CA GLY A 216 -14.23 2.31 -8.70
C GLY A 216 -12.75 2.71 -8.77
N GLU A 217 -11.96 2.27 -7.80
CA GLU A 217 -10.51 2.43 -7.81
C GLU A 217 -9.86 1.32 -8.65
N GLU A 218 -8.89 1.69 -9.47
CA GLU A 218 -7.96 0.72 -9.99
C GLU A 218 -7.31 0.00 -8.82
N SER A 219 -7.54 -1.30 -8.72
CA SER A 219 -7.04 -2.11 -7.59
C SER A 219 -5.55 -1.86 -7.38
N PRO A 220 -5.11 -1.58 -6.14
CA PRO A 220 -3.69 -1.31 -5.86
C PRO A 220 -2.77 -2.44 -6.31
N ILE A 221 -3.23 -3.69 -6.29
CA ILE A 221 -2.43 -4.85 -6.72
C ILE A 221 -2.11 -4.81 -8.22
N MET A 222 -2.98 -4.17 -9.05
CA MET A 222 -2.70 -3.98 -10.48
C MET A 222 -1.54 -3.03 -10.75
N LYS A 223 -1.07 -2.32 -9.71
CA LYS A 223 0.14 -1.48 -9.74
C LYS A 223 1.38 -2.22 -9.24
N ALA A 224 1.26 -3.51 -8.91
CA ALA A 224 2.40 -4.32 -8.52
C ALA A 224 3.47 -4.30 -9.62
N LEU A 225 4.73 -4.24 -9.21
CA LEU A 225 5.86 -4.19 -10.13
C LEU A 225 5.83 -5.41 -11.06
N GLY A 226 5.75 -5.16 -12.35
CA GLY A 226 5.63 -6.20 -13.38
C GLY A 226 4.25 -6.22 -14.05
N VAL A 227 3.15 -6.04 -13.34
CA VAL A 227 1.79 -6.08 -13.95
C VAL A 227 1.65 -5.17 -15.17
N PRO A 228 2.07 -3.89 -15.14
CA PRO A 228 1.98 -3.02 -16.31
C PRO A 228 2.91 -3.40 -17.48
N HIS A 229 3.78 -4.40 -17.30
CA HIS A 229 4.81 -4.79 -18.25
C HIS A 229 4.56 -6.14 -18.91
N PHE A 230 3.60 -6.90 -18.42
CA PHE A 230 3.10 -8.15 -18.99
C PHE A 230 1.72 -7.95 -19.62
#